data_e9767db42d2a8656e3a01a35cb55c6f7
#
_entry.id   e9767db42d2a8656e3a01a35cb55c6f7
#
_cell.length_a   1.000
_cell.length_b   1.000
_cell.length_c   1.000
_cell.angle_alpha   90.00
_cell.angle_beta   90.00
_cell.angle_gamma   90.00
#
_symmetry.space_group_name_H-M   'P 1'
#
loop_
_entity.id
_entity.type
_entity.pdbx_description
1 polymer ?
#
loop_
_entity_poly.entity_id
_entity_poly.type
_entity_poly.pdbx_seq_one_letter_code
_entity_poly.pdbx_strand_id
1 'polypeptide(L)'
;ERWTLAGPEAYAVPLPLAQPEEADSEVLPLADGRVLIHRRVAERHAFALLYPTGAETGPSTGELQLGGVEVREGVRVRLLPPCPAGTGAFALAAEDTVTTVWQVTGDPSGPRPVARIPGRCSGGVWLDRAGGLLALDRELEGITKAVAVDLASAGVSPLLQITEDSDDRLLLADPDSGLLLIRSDAPGTARLGWGVLGSSLPVRFPECLARTGEARPFAVQPGQALLPETCGVALRLPEGDIGLWRPADRQVFRLAAPTGWLGGSGLWSAQGRLHLPYATPEVSCGMVGLDLPVSPPPPVVLEPPTPTAPRPVPLQQAPLAGR
;
A
#
# COMPACT_ATOMS: atom_id res chain seq x y z
N GLU A 1 -21.57 4.90 -6.61
CA GLU A 1 -21.08 5.30 -7.95
C GLU A 1 -19.75 4.61 -8.26
N ARG A 2 -19.55 4.26 -9.52
CA ARG A 2 -18.29 3.71 -10.03
C ARG A 2 -17.60 4.77 -10.89
N TRP A 3 -16.37 5.12 -10.53
CA TRP A 3 -15.55 6.08 -11.27
C TRP A 3 -14.56 5.37 -12.18
N THR A 4 -14.45 5.86 -13.41
CA THR A 4 -13.39 5.50 -14.34
C THR A 4 -12.47 6.71 -14.48
N LEU A 5 -11.21 6.55 -14.05
CA LEU A 5 -10.23 7.64 -14.02
C LEU A 5 -9.29 7.63 -15.24
N ALA A 6 -9.20 6.48 -15.93
CA ALA A 6 -8.40 6.33 -17.14
C ALA A 6 -9.20 6.78 -18.35
N GLY A 7 -8.61 7.65 -19.17
CA GLY A 7 -9.24 8.19 -20.36
C GLY A 7 -9.08 9.71 -20.46
N PRO A 8 -9.56 10.35 -21.54
CA PRO A 8 -9.45 11.79 -21.71
C PRO A 8 -10.25 12.58 -20.66
N GLU A 9 -11.35 12.01 -20.17
CA GLU A 9 -12.18 12.60 -19.12
C GLU A 9 -12.58 11.51 -18.11
N ALA A 10 -12.50 11.82 -16.82
CA ALA A 10 -13.02 10.96 -15.78
C ALA A 10 -14.54 11.03 -15.75
N TYR A 11 -15.21 9.88 -15.60
CA TYR A 11 -16.67 9.83 -15.51
C TYR A 11 -17.13 8.87 -14.43
N ALA A 12 -18.34 9.12 -13.89
CA ALA A 12 -18.98 8.29 -12.88
C ALA A 12 -20.25 7.65 -13.45
N VAL A 13 -20.50 6.41 -13.03
CA VAL A 13 -21.72 5.67 -13.38
C VAL A 13 -22.38 5.22 -12.08
N PRO A 14 -23.72 5.41 -11.91
CA PRO A 14 -24.41 4.91 -10.74
C PRO A 14 -24.35 3.37 -10.65
N LEU A 15 -24.43 2.85 -9.44
CA LEU A 15 -24.57 1.42 -9.21
C LEU A 15 -25.97 0.93 -9.65
N PRO A 16 -26.12 -0.39 -9.96
CA PRO A 16 -27.41 -0.96 -10.31
C PRO A 16 -28.46 -0.69 -9.24
N LEU A 17 -29.71 -0.53 -9.67
CA LEU A 17 -30.88 -0.34 -8.83
C LEU A 17 -30.90 0.93 -7.96
N ALA A 18 -29.89 1.79 -8.04
CA ALA A 18 -29.75 3.02 -7.25
C ALA A 18 -30.01 2.84 -5.73
N GLN A 19 -29.80 1.63 -5.22
CA GLN A 19 -29.91 1.33 -3.79
C GLN A 19 -28.55 1.54 -3.13
N PRO A 20 -28.51 2.17 -1.93
CA PRO A 20 -27.29 2.23 -1.16
C PRO A 20 -26.89 0.83 -0.69
N GLU A 21 -25.60 0.55 -0.67
CA GLU A 21 -25.06 -0.64 -0.02
C GLU A 21 -25.16 -0.49 1.50
N GLU A 22 -25.23 -1.61 2.21
CA GLU A 22 -25.15 -1.60 3.67
C GLU A 22 -23.81 -1.02 4.13
N ALA A 23 -23.81 -0.39 5.30
CA ALA A 23 -22.64 0.34 5.81
C ALA A 23 -21.41 -0.57 6.07
N ASP A 24 -21.60 -1.86 6.25
CA ASP A 24 -20.58 -2.88 6.45
C ASP A 24 -20.16 -3.60 5.14
N SER A 25 -20.75 -3.24 4.00
CA SER A 25 -20.35 -3.75 2.70
C SER A 25 -18.98 -3.20 2.32
N GLU A 26 -18.05 -4.10 1.95
CA GLU A 26 -16.74 -3.71 1.44
C GLU A 26 -16.75 -3.64 -0.09
N VAL A 27 -16.08 -2.63 -0.63
CA VAL A 27 -16.00 -2.39 -2.09
C VAL A 27 -14.54 -2.39 -2.53
N LEU A 28 -14.24 -3.11 -3.61
CA LEU A 28 -12.90 -3.21 -4.17
C LEU A 28 -12.93 -2.92 -5.69
N PRO A 29 -12.44 -1.76 -6.13
CA PRO A 29 -12.28 -1.48 -7.55
C PRO A 29 -11.15 -2.35 -8.15
N LEU A 30 -11.40 -2.93 -9.32
CA LEU A 30 -10.43 -3.72 -10.07
C LEU A 30 -9.86 -2.89 -11.23
N ALA A 31 -8.64 -3.22 -11.67
CA ALA A 31 -7.94 -2.48 -12.71
C ALA A 31 -8.66 -2.48 -14.08
N ASP A 32 -9.49 -3.48 -14.34
CA ASP A 32 -10.29 -3.60 -15.55
C ASP A 32 -11.63 -2.81 -15.52
N GLY A 33 -11.83 -1.98 -14.49
CA GLY A 33 -13.00 -1.14 -14.32
C GLY A 33 -14.21 -1.85 -13.69
N ARG A 34 -14.07 -3.14 -13.33
CA ARG A 34 -15.08 -3.83 -12.53
C ARG A 34 -14.93 -3.45 -11.06
N VAL A 35 -15.99 -3.69 -10.28
CA VAL A 35 -15.98 -3.47 -8.83
C VAL A 35 -16.50 -4.70 -8.13
N LEU A 36 -15.70 -5.28 -7.24
CA LEU A 36 -16.14 -6.35 -6.37
C LEU A 36 -16.83 -5.75 -5.14
N ILE A 37 -17.99 -6.30 -4.78
CA ILE A 37 -18.68 -5.99 -3.54
C ILE A 37 -18.72 -7.25 -2.68
N HIS A 38 -18.39 -7.09 -1.43
CA HIS A 38 -18.54 -8.06 -0.37
C HIS A 38 -19.67 -7.62 0.55
N ARG A 39 -20.68 -8.47 0.69
CA ARG A 39 -21.87 -8.24 1.55
C ARG A 39 -21.94 -9.31 2.62
N ARG A 40 -22.25 -8.93 3.82
CA ARG A 40 -22.54 -9.87 4.89
C ARG A 40 -24.04 -10.13 4.96
N VAL A 41 -24.45 -11.38 4.77
CA VAL A 41 -25.85 -11.82 4.89
C VAL A 41 -25.91 -12.90 5.95
N ALA A 42 -26.25 -12.54 7.16
CA ALA A 42 -26.13 -13.38 8.37
C ALA A 42 -24.68 -13.88 8.56
N GLU A 43 -24.44 -15.18 8.52
CA GLU A 43 -23.10 -15.79 8.63
C GLU A 43 -22.45 -16.08 7.29
N ARG A 44 -23.13 -15.74 6.20
CA ARG A 44 -22.63 -15.91 4.85
C ARG A 44 -22.02 -14.62 4.34
N HIS A 45 -20.82 -14.70 3.82
CA HIS A 45 -20.12 -13.63 3.13
C HIS A 45 -20.30 -13.78 1.63
N ALA A 46 -21.21 -12.99 1.04
CA ALA A 46 -21.54 -13.04 -0.38
C ALA A 46 -20.69 -12.04 -1.18
N PHE A 47 -20.30 -12.46 -2.39
CA PHE A 47 -19.51 -11.64 -3.31
C PHE A 47 -20.27 -11.42 -4.60
N ALA A 48 -20.30 -10.18 -5.07
CA ALA A 48 -20.89 -9.78 -6.33
C ALA A 48 -19.89 -8.91 -7.12
N LEU A 49 -19.87 -9.07 -8.42
CA LEU A 49 -19.02 -8.32 -9.33
C LEU A 49 -19.87 -7.38 -10.16
N LEU A 50 -19.67 -6.09 -9.98
CA LEU A 50 -20.25 -5.06 -10.82
C LEU A 50 -19.37 -4.87 -12.05
N TYR A 51 -19.97 -4.81 -13.22
CA TYR A 51 -19.26 -4.63 -14.48
C TYR A 51 -19.96 -3.62 -15.40
N PRO A 52 -19.20 -2.88 -16.23
CA PRO A 52 -19.80 -1.97 -17.20
C PRO A 52 -20.54 -2.77 -18.25
N THR A 53 -21.77 -2.38 -18.55
CA THR A 53 -22.52 -2.88 -19.70
C THR A 53 -22.54 -1.78 -20.75
N GLY A 54 -22.02 -2.10 -21.94
CA GLY A 54 -22.17 -1.23 -23.10
C GLY A 54 -23.59 -1.37 -23.63
N ALA A 55 -24.49 -0.49 -23.23
CA ALA A 55 -25.84 -0.55 -23.68
C ALA A 55 -26.07 0.40 -24.86
N GLU A 56 -26.89 0.02 -25.81
CA GLU A 56 -27.44 0.89 -26.85
C GLU A 56 -28.19 2.11 -26.25
N THR A 57 -28.51 2.04 -24.96
CA THR A 57 -29.24 3.08 -24.18
C THR A 57 -28.35 3.94 -23.27
N GLY A 58 -27.01 3.78 -23.30
CA GLY A 58 -26.05 4.52 -22.49
C GLY A 58 -25.27 3.62 -21.50
N PRO A 59 -24.25 4.20 -20.82
CA PRO A 59 -23.45 3.43 -19.87
C PRO A 59 -24.29 2.97 -18.69
N SER A 60 -24.31 1.66 -18.45
CA SER A 60 -24.97 1.06 -17.30
C SER A 60 -24.06 0.06 -16.59
N THR A 61 -24.48 -0.44 -15.44
CA THR A 61 -23.71 -1.38 -14.63
C THR A 61 -24.52 -2.65 -14.43
N GLY A 62 -23.96 -3.80 -14.82
CA GLY A 62 -24.49 -5.11 -14.50
C GLY A 62 -23.95 -5.64 -13.19
N GLU A 63 -24.62 -6.64 -12.61
CA GLU A 63 -24.18 -7.35 -11.41
C GLU A 63 -24.14 -8.85 -11.68
N LEU A 64 -23.02 -9.48 -11.31
CA LEU A 64 -22.80 -10.93 -11.39
C LEU A 64 -22.52 -11.45 -9.99
N GLN A 65 -23.36 -12.39 -9.52
CA GLN A 65 -23.12 -13.07 -8.25
C GLN A 65 -21.99 -14.09 -8.43
N LEU A 66 -20.97 -13.99 -7.58
CA LEU A 66 -19.80 -14.89 -7.59
C LEU A 66 -19.95 -16.06 -6.61
N GLY A 67 -20.99 -16.05 -5.78
CA GLY A 67 -21.16 -16.98 -4.68
C GLY A 67 -20.76 -16.41 -3.34
N GLY A 68 -20.42 -17.25 -2.39
CA GLY A 68 -20.09 -16.80 -1.03
C GLY A 68 -19.26 -17.80 -0.26
N VAL A 69 -18.78 -17.35 0.88
CA VAL A 69 -18.02 -18.13 1.86
C VAL A 69 -18.84 -18.20 3.14
N GLU A 70 -19.03 -19.41 3.63
CA GLU A 70 -19.59 -19.64 4.95
C GLU A 70 -18.45 -19.77 5.95
N VAL A 71 -18.53 -18.99 7.03
CA VAL A 71 -17.54 -19.00 8.11
C VAL A 71 -18.26 -19.19 9.44
N ARG A 72 -17.50 -19.56 10.47
CA ARG A 72 -18.08 -19.66 11.81
C ARG A 72 -18.50 -18.29 12.31
N GLU A 73 -19.48 -18.29 13.21
CA GLU A 73 -19.90 -17.07 13.91
C GLU A 73 -18.70 -16.35 14.55
N GLY A 74 -18.65 -15.03 14.38
CA GLY A 74 -17.55 -14.20 14.90
C GLY A 74 -16.31 -14.12 14.02
N VAL A 75 -16.18 -14.95 12.97
CA VAL A 75 -15.09 -14.86 12.00
C VAL A 75 -15.27 -13.63 11.12
N ARG A 76 -14.24 -12.82 11.03
CA ARG A 76 -14.23 -11.64 10.18
C ARG A 76 -13.66 -11.97 8.82
N VAL A 77 -14.46 -11.78 7.78
CA VAL A 77 -14.00 -11.83 6.39
C VAL A 77 -13.84 -10.41 5.87
N ARG A 78 -12.75 -10.12 5.17
CA ARG A 78 -12.51 -8.80 4.58
C ARG A 78 -11.85 -8.96 3.22
N LEU A 79 -12.07 -8.00 2.34
CA LEU A 79 -11.35 -7.94 1.07
C LEU A 79 -9.88 -7.55 1.29
N LEU A 80 -9.00 -8.19 0.54
CA LEU A 80 -7.61 -7.75 0.41
C LEU A 80 -7.51 -6.60 -0.60
N PRO A 81 -6.47 -5.76 -0.51
CA PRO A 81 -6.24 -4.69 -1.49
C PRO A 81 -6.26 -5.22 -2.93
N PRO A 82 -6.54 -4.35 -3.94
CA PRO A 82 -6.56 -4.76 -5.33
C PRO A 82 -5.27 -5.48 -5.71
N CYS A 83 -5.41 -6.64 -6.36
CA CYS A 83 -4.26 -7.38 -6.85
C CYS A 83 -3.56 -6.57 -7.95
N PRO A 84 -2.23 -6.36 -7.90
CA PRO A 84 -1.50 -5.58 -8.89
C PRO A 84 -1.61 -6.13 -10.32
N ALA A 85 -1.81 -7.44 -10.48
CA ALA A 85 -2.09 -8.07 -11.78
C ALA A 85 -3.45 -7.67 -12.39
N GLY A 86 -4.29 -6.98 -11.61
CA GLY A 86 -5.47 -6.28 -12.11
C GLY A 86 -6.77 -7.08 -12.15
N THR A 87 -6.74 -8.39 -12.24
CA THR A 87 -7.94 -9.23 -12.48
C THR A 87 -8.33 -10.12 -11.31
N GLY A 88 -7.41 -10.36 -10.38
CA GLY A 88 -7.63 -11.18 -9.19
C GLY A 88 -8.17 -10.36 -8.03
N ALA A 89 -9.15 -10.91 -7.32
CA ALA A 89 -9.60 -10.39 -6.04
C ALA A 89 -9.56 -11.49 -4.98
N PHE A 90 -9.15 -11.11 -3.79
CA PHE A 90 -8.93 -12.03 -2.68
C PHE A 90 -9.60 -11.52 -1.41
N ALA A 91 -9.95 -12.45 -0.54
CA ALA A 91 -10.49 -12.16 0.79
C ALA A 91 -9.71 -12.92 1.86
N LEU A 92 -9.67 -12.37 3.05
CA LEU A 92 -9.03 -12.94 4.22
C LEU A 92 -10.09 -13.30 5.25
N ALA A 93 -10.19 -14.58 5.60
CA ALA A 93 -11.01 -15.06 6.71
C ALA A 93 -10.10 -15.41 7.88
N ALA A 94 -10.10 -14.58 8.94
CA ALA A 94 -9.23 -14.73 10.10
C ALA A 94 -10.01 -15.33 11.27
N GLU A 95 -9.65 -16.56 11.64
CA GLU A 95 -10.03 -17.24 12.87
C GLU A 95 -8.92 -17.08 13.92
N ASP A 96 -9.15 -17.49 15.16
CA ASP A 96 -8.17 -17.31 16.24
C ASP A 96 -6.88 -18.10 16.01
N THR A 97 -6.97 -19.30 15.44
CA THR A 97 -5.83 -20.22 15.27
C THR A 97 -5.41 -20.43 13.83
N VAL A 98 -6.22 -20.01 12.86
CA VAL A 98 -5.94 -20.18 11.43
C VAL A 98 -6.56 -19.05 10.64
N THR A 99 -5.85 -18.63 9.61
CA THR A 99 -6.35 -17.65 8.65
C THR A 99 -6.37 -18.28 7.27
N THR A 100 -7.47 -18.11 6.56
CA THR A 100 -7.63 -18.61 5.18
C THR A 100 -7.65 -17.45 4.20
N VAL A 101 -6.82 -17.52 3.17
CA VAL A 101 -6.87 -16.63 2.00
C VAL A 101 -7.77 -17.28 0.96
N TRP A 102 -8.79 -16.54 0.53
CA TRP A 102 -9.74 -16.96 -0.49
C TRP A 102 -9.49 -16.18 -1.78
N GLN A 103 -9.38 -16.89 -2.90
CA GLN A 103 -9.51 -16.29 -4.21
C GLN A 103 -10.99 -16.15 -4.53
N VAL A 104 -11.46 -14.92 -4.74
CA VAL A 104 -12.90 -14.62 -4.93
C VAL A 104 -13.28 -14.58 -6.40
N THR A 105 -12.37 -14.13 -7.26
CA THR A 105 -12.60 -14.03 -8.72
C THR A 105 -11.73 -15.03 -9.47
N GLY A 106 -12.13 -15.35 -10.71
CA GLY A 106 -11.33 -16.17 -11.63
C GLY A 106 -11.71 -17.65 -11.68
N ASP A 107 -12.54 -18.14 -10.77
CA ASP A 107 -13.07 -19.49 -10.80
C ASP A 107 -14.59 -19.46 -11.04
N PRO A 108 -15.11 -20.15 -12.08
CA PRO A 108 -16.55 -20.23 -12.35
C PRO A 108 -17.36 -20.90 -11.23
N SER A 109 -16.70 -21.72 -10.42
CA SER A 109 -17.34 -22.43 -9.30
C SER A 109 -17.52 -21.56 -8.06
N GLY A 110 -17.01 -20.32 -8.08
CA GLY A 110 -17.09 -19.38 -6.99
C GLY A 110 -15.80 -19.26 -6.16
N PRO A 111 -15.86 -18.62 -4.98
CA PRO A 111 -14.70 -18.43 -4.12
C PRO A 111 -14.05 -19.75 -3.70
N ARG A 112 -12.72 -19.84 -3.78
CA ARG A 112 -11.96 -21.02 -3.37
C ARG A 112 -10.80 -20.65 -2.41
N PRO A 113 -10.48 -21.49 -1.43
CA PRO A 113 -9.33 -21.27 -0.56
C PRO A 113 -8.03 -21.51 -1.36
N VAL A 114 -7.05 -20.60 -1.20
CA VAL A 114 -5.74 -20.69 -1.87
C VAL A 114 -4.58 -20.85 -0.90
N ALA A 115 -4.72 -20.37 0.34
CA ALA A 115 -3.73 -20.60 1.38
C ALA A 115 -4.40 -20.70 2.76
N ARG A 116 -3.82 -21.49 3.65
CA ARG A 116 -4.21 -21.61 5.07
C ARG A 116 -2.97 -21.40 5.92
N ILE A 117 -3.00 -20.36 6.75
CA ILE A 117 -1.87 -19.90 7.54
C ILE A 117 -2.18 -20.14 9.02
N PRO A 118 -1.34 -20.90 9.76
CA PRO A 118 -1.47 -21.01 11.21
C PRO A 118 -1.31 -19.64 11.89
N GLY A 119 -2.21 -19.33 12.82
CA GLY A 119 -2.28 -18.07 13.54
C GLY A 119 -3.31 -17.11 12.96
N ARG A 120 -3.58 -16.06 13.72
CA ARG A 120 -4.49 -14.99 13.31
C ARG A 120 -3.75 -13.96 12.48
N CYS A 121 -4.16 -13.77 11.23
CA CYS A 121 -3.54 -12.79 10.35
C CYS A 121 -4.40 -11.55 10.16
N SER A 122 -3.71 -10.43 9.98
CA SER A 122 -4.26 -9.13 9.62
C SER A 122 -3.39 -8.49 8.52
N GLY A 123 -3.64 -7.24 8.16
CA GLY A 123 -2.88 -6.59 7.10
C GLY A 123 -3.30 -7.11 5.71
N GLY A 124 -2.39 -7.23 4.81
CA GLY A 124 -2.57 -7.65 3.42
C GLY A 124 -1.97 -6.64 2.49
N VAL A 125 -0.74 -6.93 2.03
CA VAL A 125 0.03 -6.05 1.15
C VAL A 125 0.68 -6.91 0.08
N TRP A 126 0.52 -6.55 -1.18
CA TRP A 126 1.16 -7.25 -2.29
C TRP A 126 2.63 -6.90 -2.38
N LEU A 127 3.48 -7.91 -2.53
CA LEU A 127 4.93 -7.77 -2.62
C LEU A 127 5.44 -7.87 -4.05
N ASP A 128 4.63 -8.34 -4.99
CA ASP A 128 4.96 -8.47 -6.39
C ASP A 128 3.82 -8.00 -7.31
N ARG A 129 4.15 -7.67 -8.55
CA ARG A 129 3.17 -7.25 -9.56
C ARG A 129 2.29 -8.37 -10.09
N ALA A 130 2.77 -9.61 -10.02
CA ALA A 130 2.03 -10.76 -10.49
C ALA A 130 0.87 -11.13 -9.55
N GLY A 131 0.87 -10.60 -8.30
CA GLY A 131 -0.13 -10.93 -7.29
C GLY A 131 0.04 -12.35 -6.76
N GLY A 132 1.25 -12.89 -6.86
CA GLY A 132 1.60 -14.22 -6.35
C GLY A 132 2.11 -14.20 -4.91
N LEU A 133 2.67 -13.09 -4.46
CA LEU A 133 3.29 -12.95 -3.15
C LEU A 133 2.56 -11.91 -2.29
N LEU A 134 1.95 -12.38 -1.22
CA LEU A 134 1.14 -11.57 -0.29
C LEU A 134 1.82 -11.48 1.07
N ALA A 135 2.00 -10.28 1.60
CA ALA A 135 2.42 -10.07 2.99
C ALA A 135 1.21 -9.98 3.91
N LEU A 136 1.29 -10.65 5.05
CA LEU A 136 0.30 -10.61 6.14
C LEU A 136 0.99 -10.39 7.48
N ASP A 137 0.33 -9.70 8.39
CA ASP A 137 0.74 -9.55 9.78
C ASP A 137 0.16 -10.72 10.58
N ARG A 138 1.00 -11.69 10.93
CA ARG A 138 0.61 -12.89 11.67
C ARG A 138 0.86 -12.75 13.15
N GLU A 139 -0.16 -12.93 13.95
CA GLU A 139 -0.09 -12.97 15.41
C GLU A 139 0.03 -14.41 15.87
N LEU A 140 1.06 -14.70 16.65
CA LEU A 140 1.30 -15.95 17.36
C LEU A 140 1.75 -15.61 18.78
N GLU A 141 1.12 -16.24 19.79
CA GLU A 141 1.48 -16.07 21.20
C GLU A 141 1.53 -14.61 21.66
N GLY A 142 0.68 -13.77 21.07
CA GLY A 142 0.58 -12.34 21.39
C GLY A 142 1.60 -11.44 20.68
N ILE A 143 2.52 -12.00 19.88
CA ILE A 143 3.51 -11.25 19.11
C ILE A 143 3.11 -11.25 17.64
N THR A 144 3.17 -10.08 17.02
CA THR A 144 2.85 -9.93 15.59
C THR A 144 4.12 -9.83 14.74
N LYS A 145 4.22 -10.70 13.72
CA LYS A 145 5.31 -10.66 12.73
C LYS A 145 4.75 -10.62 11.32
N ALA A 146 5.34 -9.81 10.45
CA ALA A 146 4.97 -9.87 9.04
C ALA A 146 5.58 -11.12 8.39
N VAL A 147 4.73 -11.83 7.64
CA VAL A 147 5.09 -13.03 6.88
C VAL A 147 4.74 -12.83 5.41
N ALA A 148 5.49 -13.46 4.52
CA ALA A 148 5.18 -13.54 3.11
C ALA A 148 4.51 -14.89 2.81
N VAL A 149 3.43 -14.87 2.06
CA VAL A 149 2.64 -16.02 1.63
C VAL A 149 2.74 -16.13 0.11
N ASP A 150 3.31 -17.21 -0.37
CA ASP A 150 3.30 -17.58 -1.79
C ASP A 150 1.96 -18.27 -2.09
N LEU A 151 1.11 -17.63 -2.87
CA LEU A 151 -0.23 -18.12 -3.18
C LEU A 151 -0.22 -19.32 -4.14
N ALA A 152 0.87 -19.55 -4.88
CA ALA A 152 0.97 -20.70 -5.79
C ALA A 152 1.31 -21.98 -5.04
N SER A 153 2.19 -21.92 -4.04
CA SER A 153 2.61 -23.07 -3.23
C SER A 153 1.91 -23.15 -1.86
N ALA A 154 1.17 -22.11 -1.47
CA ALA A 154 0.67 -21.88 -0.12
C ALA A 154 1.79 -21.84 0.95
N GLY A 155 3.03 -21.59 0.52
CA GLY A 155 4.20 -21.50 1.40
C GLY A 155 4.18 -20.19 2.21
N VAL A 156 4.57 -20.30 3.49
CA VAL A 156 4.67 -19.15 4.39
C VAL A 156 6.11 -19.00 4.85
N SER A 157 6.69 -17.80 4.67
CA SER A 157 8.05 -17.48 5.09
C SER A 157 8.09 -16.20 5.93
N PRO A 158 9.07 -16.06 6.84
CA PRO A 158 9.27 -14.80 7.56
C PRO A 158 9.58 -13.66 6.59
N LEU A 159 9.01 -12.47 6.85
CA LEU A 159 9.30 -11.26 6.08
C LEU A 159 9.96 -10.18 6.95
N LEU A 160 9.38 -9.87 8.10
CA LEU A 160 9.91 -8.89 9.04
C LEU A 160 10.02 -9.52 10.43
N GLN A 161 11.24 -9.53 10.96
CA GLN A 161 11.58 -9.96 12.32
C GLN A 161 12.71 -9.06 12.81
N ILE A 162 12.36 -7.86 13.32
CA ILE A 162 13.35 -6.85 13.70
C ILE A 162 14.02 -7.24 15.01
N THR A 163 13.22 -7.58 16.02
CA THR A 163 13.69 -8.26 17.23
C THR A 163 12.80 -9.47 17.52
N GLU A 164 13.16 -10.32 18.44
CA GLU A 164 12.37 -11.50 18.82
C GLU A 164 10.99 -11.08 19.37
N ASP A 165 10.96 -10.11 20.27
CA ASP A 165 9.78 -9.70 21.03
C ASP A 165 8.99 -8.53 20.42
N SER A 166 9.48 -7.89 19.34
CA SER A 166 8.80 -6.75 18.76
C SER A 166 7.57 -7.13 17.95
N ASP A 167 6.58 -6.25 17.94
CA ASP A 167 5.48 -6.27 16.96
C ASP A 167 5.92 -5.62 15.67
N ASP A 168 6.02 -6.41 14.59
CA ASP A 168 6.51 -5.95 13.28
C ASP A 168 5.40 -6.11 12.23
N ARG A 169 4.83 -4.98 11.78
CA ARG A 169 3.72 -4.95 10.83
C ARG A 169 4.14 -4.29 9.51
N LEU A 170 3.70 -4.87 8.39
CA LEU A 170 3.84 -4.25 7.08
C LEU A 170 2.58 -3.47 6.73
N LEU A 171 2.70 -2.16 6.59
CA LEU A 171 1.58 -1.27 6.32
C LEU A 171 1.36 -1.01 4.84
N LEU A 172 2.44 -0.92 4.06
CA LEU A 172 2.42 -0.61 2.64
C LEU A 172 3.68 -1.12 1.96
N ALA A 173 3.57 -1.53 0.71
CA ALA A 173 4.72 -1.83 -0.14
C ALA A 173 4.50 -1.26 -1.55
N ASP A 174 5.60 -0.91 -2.21
CA ASP A 174 5.63 -0.69 -3.64
C ASP A 174 6.36 -1.86 -4.32
N PRO A 175 5.65 -2.70 -5.07
CA PRO A 175 6.25 -3.86 -5.72
C PRO A 175 7.35 -3.54 -6.73
N ASP A 176 7.41 -2.30 -7.23
CA ASP A 176 8.33 -1.88 -8.28
C ASP A 176 9.70 -1.49 -7.73
N SER A 177 9.72 -0.61 -6.74
CA SER A 177 10.94 -0.15 -6.09
C SER A 177 11.37 -1.09 -4.95
N GLY A 178 10.46 -1.94 -4.47
CA GLY A 178 10.66 -2.74 -3.28
C GLY A 178 10.56 -1.96 -1.98
N LEU A 179 10.09 -0.70 -1.99
CA LEU A 179 9.90 0.09 -0.78
C LEU A 179 8.88 -0.57 0.13
N LEU A 180 9.25 -0.75 1.41
CA LEU A 180 8.38 -1.25 2.47
C LEU A 180 8.17 -0.17 3.53
N LEU A 181 6.92 0.11 3.89
CA LEU A 181 6.55 0.93 5.03
C LEU A 181 6.06 0.01 6.15
N ILE A 182 6.69 0.12 7.30
CA ILE A 182 6.43 -0.77 8.42
C ILE A 182 6.07 0.03 9.68
N ARG A 183 5.45 -0.65 10.62
CA ARG A 183 5.34 -0.20 12.00
C ARG A 183 5.94 -1.25 12.92
N SER A 184 6.81 -0.82 13.83
CA SER A 184 7.42 -1.70 14.82
C SER A 184 7.66 -0.95 16.12
N ASP A 185 7.61 -1.68 17.22
CA ASP A 185 7.97 -1.21 18.56
C ASP A 185 9.40 -1.61 18.97
N ALA A 186 10.17 -2.25 18.08
CA ALA A 186 11.58 -2.58 18.30
C ALA A 186 12.43 -1.40 18.78
N PRO A 187 12.19 -0.11 18.39
CA PRO A 187 12.88 1.04 18.97
C PRO A 187 12.42 1.43 20.39
N GLY A 188 11.63 0.60 21.06
CA GLY A 188 11.08 0.83 22.40
C GLY A 188 9.66 1.41 22.43
N THR A 189 9.19 2.02 21.33
CA THR A 189 7.81 2.48 21.13
C THR A 189 7.41 2.26 19.68
N ALA A 190 6.12 2.02 19.44
CA ALA A 190 5.60 1.81 18.08
C ALA A 190 5.88 3.01 17.17
N ARG A 191 6.68 2.81 16.13
CA ARG A 191 7.12 3.84 15.17
C ARG A 191 6.94 3.39 13.74
N LEU A 192 6.76 4.34 12.84
CA LEU A 192 6.89 4.10 11.42
C LEU A 192 8.36 3.98 11.03
N GLY A 193 8.64 2.96 10.24
CA GLY A 193 9.94 2.73 9.64
C GLY A 193 9.82 2.35 8.18
N TRP A 194 10.94 2.21 7.51
CA TRP A 194 10.99 1.76 6.13
C TRP A 194 12.18 0.86 5.87
N GLY A 195 12.03 0.04 4.87
CA GLY A 195 13.06 -0.87 4.37
C GLY A 195 12.88 -1.13 2.88
N VAL A 196 13.70 -2.00 2.34
CA VAL A 196 13.65 -2.40 0.93
C VAL A 196 13.56 -3.92 0.85
N LEU A 197 12.58 -4.42 0.13
CA LEU A 197 12.37 -5.86 -0.06
C LEU A 197 13.62 -6.50 -0.70
N GLY A 198 14.08 -7.61 -0.14
CA GLY A 198 15.27 -8.31 -0.61
C GLY A 198 16.61 -7.65 -0.25
N SER A 199 16.59 -6.51 0.46
CA SER A 199 17.82 -5.86 0.93
C SER A 199 18.29 -6.46 2.25
N SER A 200 19.62 -6.58 2.41
CA SER A 200 20.26 -6.93 3.69
C SER A 200 20.44 -5.74 4.63
N LEU A 201 20.09 -4.53 4.19
CA LEU A 201 20.18 -3.34 5.04
C LEU A 201 19.09 -3.37 6.13
N PRO A 202 19.41 -2.91 7.33
CA PRO A 202 18.43 -2.87 8.42
C PRO A 202 17.31 -1.88 8.12
N VAL A 203 16.14 -2.14 8.71
CA VAL A 203 15.03 -1.21 8.73
C VAL A 203 15.44 0.11 9.37
N ARG A 204 14.99 1.21 8.81
CA ARG A 204 15.29 2.57 9.28
C ARG A 204 14.05 3.20 9.90
N PHE A 205 14.23 3.89 11.02
CA PHE A 205 13.18 4.60 11.76
C PHE A 205 13.48 6.11 11.81
N PRO A 206 13.12 6.86 10.75
CA PRO A 206 13.42 8.29 10.67
C PRO A 206 12.72 9.10 11.77
N GLU A 207 13.43 10.03 12.39
CA GLU A 207 12.90 10.88 13.43
C GLU A 207 11.73 11.76 12.94
N CYS A 208 11.73 12.14 11.67
CA CYS A 208 10.62 12.92 11.08
C CYS A 208 9.31 12.12 11.06
N LEU A 209 9.37 10.78 10.88
CA LEU A 209 8.20 9.91 10.97
C LEU A 209 7.77 9.68 12.43
N ALA A 210 8.73 9.61 13.37
CA ALA A 210 8.40 9.48 14.79
C ALA A 210 7.56 10.67 15.31
N ARG A 211 7.77 11.86 14.76
CA ARG A 211 7.02 13.08 15.11
C ARG A 211 5.61 13.15 14.54
N THR A 212 5.24 12.25 13.66
CA THR A 212 3.89 12.21 13.07
C THR A 212 2.87 11.46 13.92
N GLY A 213 3.29 10.91 15.06
CA GLY A 213 2.42 10.17 15.98
C GLY A 213 1.83 8.92 15.31
N GLU A 214 0.52 8.75 15.39
CA GLU A 214 -0.19 7.61 14.80
C GLU A 214 -0.53 7.81 13.30
N ALA A 215 0.36 8.44 12.54
CA ALA A 215 0.17 8.56 11.11
C ALA A 215 0.02 7.18 10.44
N ARG A 216 -0.81 7.12 9.39
CA ARG A 216 -1.07 5.86 8.65
C ARG A 216 -0.77 6.08 7.18
N PRO A 217 0.17 5.30 6.58
CA PRO A 217 0.39 5.35 5.14
C PRO A 217 -0.85 4.78 4.41
N PHE A 218 -1.24 5.42 3.31
CA PHE A 218 -2.39 5.00 2.53
C PHE A 218 -2.14 4.92 1.02
N ALA A 219 -1.10 5.57 0.51
CA ALA A 219 -0.72 5.47 -0.89
C ALA A 219 0.79 5.64 -1.06
N VAL A 220 1.33 4.95 -2.06
CA VAL A 220 2.72 5.06 -2.48
C VAL A 220 2.78 5.40 -3.97
N GLN A 221 3.72 6.25 -4.35
CA GLN A 221 3.95 6.58 -5.74
C GLN A 221 4.50 5.35 -6.47
N PRO A 222 3.90 4.91 -7.58
CA PRO A 222 4.40 3.78 -8.35
C PRO A 222 5.85 3.99 -8.80
N GLY A 223 6.71 3.01 -8.53
CA GLY A 223 8.15 3.18 -8.57
C GLY A 223 8.87 2.64 -9.80
N GLN A 224 8.22 2.43 -10.94
CA GLN A 224 8.82 1.74 -12.11
C GLN A 224 10.22 2.22 -12.53
N ALA A 225 10.53 3.49 -12.33
CA ALA A 225 11.82 4.08 -12.65
C ALA A 225 12.45 4.80 -11.45
N LEU A 226 11.84 4.68 -10.26
CA LEU A 226 12.28 5.37 -9.05
C LEU A 226 13.08 4.43 -8.15
N LEU A 227 14.09 4.97 -7.50
CA LEU A 227 14.74 4.30 -6.39
C LEU A 227 13.81 4.32 -5.17
N PRO A 228 13.86 3.31 -4.28
CA PRO A 228 13.02 3.28 -3.08
C PRO A 228 13.07 4.57 -2.27
N GLU A 229 14.25 5.19 -2.19
CA GLU A 229 14.49 6.43 -1.46
C GLU A 229 13.75 7.65 -2.03
N THR A 230 13.39 7.61 -3.31
CA THR A 230 12.72 8.73 -4.00
C THR A 230 11.22 8.55 -4.14
N CYS A 231 10.69 7.37 -3.81
CA CYS A 231 9.26 7.09 -3.87
C CYS A 231 8.48 7.93 -2.86
N GLY A 232 7.46 8.63 -3.33
CA GLY A 232 6.56 9.40 -2.48
C GLY A 232 5.60 8.50 -1.70
N VAL A 233 5.40 8.80 -0.44
CA VAL A 233 4.44 8.14 0.44
C VAL A 233 3.45 9.18 0.96
N ALA A 234 2.16 8.88 0.83
CA ALA A 234 1.10 9.68 1.41
C ALA A 234 0.65 9.06 2.75
N LEU A 235 0.57 9.90 3.76
CA LEU A 235 0.22 9.55 5.13
C LEU A 235 -1.05 10.30 5.53
N ARG A 236 -1.98 9.63 6.18
CA ARG A 236 -3.02 10.29 6.96
C ARG A 236 -2.45 10.64 8.32
N LEU A 237 -2.42 11.92 8.66
CA LEU A 237 -1.98 12.41 9.97
C LEU A 237 -3.13 12.31 11.00
N PRO A 238 -2.82 12.26 12.31
CA PRO A 238 -3.85 12.15 13.35
C PRO A 238 -4.89 13.26 13.32
N GLU A 239 -4.48 14.48 12.95
CA GLU A 239 -5.36 15.64 12.86
C GLU A 239 -6.28 15.65 11.63
N GLY A 240 -6.12 14.66 10.74
CA GLY A 240 -6.89 14.52 9.51
C GLY A 240 -6.21 15.12 8.29
N ASP A 241 -5.08 15.79 8.44
CA ASP A 241 -4.27 16.31 7.35
C ASP A 241 -3.54 15.19 6.58
N ILE A 242 -2.97 15.56 5.43
CA ILE A 242 -2.16 14.69 4.60
C ILE A 242 -0.68 15.01 4.84
N GLY A 243 0.09 13.97 5.14
CA GLY A 243 1.54 14.02 5.15
C GLY A 243 2.09 13.47 3.84
N LEU A 244 3.04 14.17 3.23
CA LEU A 244 3.82 13.66 2.10
C LEU A 244 5.26 13.48 2.54
N TRP A 245 5.82 12.30 2.26
CA TRP A 245 7.16 11.94 2.67
C TRP A 245 7.85 11.07 1.63
N ARG A 246 9.17 11.19 1.53
CA ARG A 246 10.05 10.25 0.82
C ARG A 246 11.15 9.77 1.75
N PRO A 247 11.67 8.55 1.61
CA PRO A 247 12.79 8.09 2.44
C PRO A 247 14.04 8.97 2.38
N ALA A 248 14.28 9.67 1.26
CA ALA A 248 15.35 10.65 1.13
C ALA A 248 15.09 11.96 1.88
N ASP A 249 13.84 12.27 2.20
CA ASP A 249 13.47 13.53 2.85
C ASP A 249 13.68 13.44 4.38
N ARG A 250 14.11 14.54 4.98
CA ARG A 250 14.31 14.65 6.43
C ARG A 250 13.10 15.20 7.16
N GLN A 251 12.01 15.49 6.45
CA GLN A 251 10.79 16.06 6.98
C GLN A 251 9.57 15.50 6.27
N VAL A 252 8.43 15.58 6.94
CA VAL A 252 7.12 15.29 6.36
C VAL A 252 6.49 16.62 5.97
N PHE A 253 6.11 16.76 4.70
CA PHE A 253 5.36 17.93 4.22
C PHE A 253 3.90 17.75 4.57
N ARG A 254 3.31 18.75 5.21
CA ARG A 254 1.90 18.76 5.58
C ARG A 254 1.08 19.52 4.56
N LEU A 255 -0.05 18.94 4.16
CA LEU A 255 -1.07 19.55 3.32
C LEU A 255 -2.42 19.43 4.01
N ALA A 256 -3.21 20.48 3.98
CA ALA A 256 -4.59 20.41 4.42
C ALA A 256 -5.36 19.41 3.54
N ALA A 257 -6.11 18.52 4.17
CA ALA A 257 -6.95 17.59 3.43
C ALA A 257 -8.12 18.35 2.79
N PRO A 258 -8.58 17.91 1.59
CA PRO A 258 -9.80 18.45 1.00
C PRO A 258 -10.99 18.24 1.91
N THR A 259 -11.91 19.21 1.94
CA THR A 259 -13.16 19.08 2.69
C THR A 259 -13.91 17.82 2.26
N GLY A 260 -14.33 17.00 3.23
CA GLY A 260 -15.03 15.75 2.96
C GLY A 260 -14.14 14.61 2.47
N TRP A 261 -12.81 14.74 2.52
CA TRP A 261 -11.92 13.64 2.14
C TRP A 261 -12.26 12.36 2.89
N LEU A 262 -12.37 11.25 2.15
CA LEU A 262 -12.53 9.92 2.72
C LEU A 262 -11.20 9.47 3.33
N GLY A 263 -10.97 9.88 4.56
CA GLY A 263 -9.69 9.84 5.25
C GLY A 263 -8.97 8.49 5.19
N GLY A 264 -7.74 8.48 4.68
CA GLY A 264 -6.94 7.28 4.49
C GLY A 264 -7.19 6.57 3.16
N SER A 265 -7.98 7.15 2.26
CA SER A 265 -8.20 6.65 0.90
C SER A 265 -7.54 7.58 -0.12
N GLY A 266 -6.87 6.99 -1.11
CA GLY A 266 -6.23 7.71 -2.18
C GLY A 266 -5.45 6.80 -3.10
N LEU A 267 -5.17 7.29 -4.29
CA LEU A 267 -4.41 6.58 -5.31
C LEU A 267 -3.35 7.50 -5.91
N TRP A 268 -2.13 7.04 -5.97
CA TRP A 268 -1.07 7.75 -6.65
C TRP A 268 -0.94 7.27 -8.10
N SER A 269 -1.05 8.18 -9.05
CA SER A 269 -0.86 7.85 -10.46
C SER A 269 0.62 7.71 -10.81
N ALA A 270 0.91 6.99 -11.90
CA ALA A 270 2.26 6.88 -12.46
C ALA A 270 2.86 8.23 -12.86
N GLN A 271 2.02 9.24 -13.15
CA GLN A 271 2.41 10.61 -13.48
C GLN A 271 2.77 11.44 -12.24
N GLY A 272 2.71 10.86 -11.03
CA GLY A 272 3.07 11.53 -9.79
C GLY A 272 1.94 12.37 -9.19
N ARG A 273 0.69 12.23 -9.63
CA ARG A 273 -0.47 12.91 -9.08
C ARG A 273 -1.18 12.04 -8.06
N LEU A 274 -1.45 12.60 -6.88
CA LEU A 274 -2.21 11.95 -5.82
C LEU A 274 -3.70 12.27 -5.98
N HIS A 275 -4.52 11.25 -6.23
CA HIS A 275 -5.96 11.35 -6.33
C HIS A 275 -6.61 11.01 -5.00
N LEU A 276 -7.49 11.89 -4.51
CA LEU A 276 -8.16 11.77 -3.22
C LEU A 276 -9.67 11.80 -3.40
N PRO A 277 -10.40 10.75 -3.01
CA PRO A 277 -11.85 10.75 -3.05
C PRO A 277 -12.42 11.61 -1.91
N TYR A 278 -13.48 12.34 -2.17
CA TYR A 278 -14.18 13.13 -1.17
C TYR A 278 -15.70 13.08 -1.36
N ALA A 279 -16.44 13.34 -0.29
CA ALA A 279 -17.88 13.51 -0.33
C ALA A 279 -18.30 14.68 0.57
N THR A 280 -19.20 15.52 0.08
CA THR A 280 -19.82 16.62 0.83
C THR A 280 -21.32 16.59 0.62
N PRO A 281 -22.13 17.36 1.38
CA PRO A 281 -23.55 17.46 1.13
C PRO A 281 -23.90 17.91 -0.30
N GLU A 282 -23.04 18.75 -0.91
CA GLU A 282 -23.24 19.30 -2.25
C GLU A 282 -22.69 18.37 -3.35
N VAL A 283 -21.67 17.58 -3.03
CA VAL A 283 -21.02 16.64 -3.96
C VAL A 283 -20.94 15.28 -3.30
N SER A 284 -21.89 14.40 -3.61
CA SER A 284 -22.01 13.08 -3.01
C SER A 284 -20.82 12.16 -3.28
N CYS A 285 -20.09 12.39 -4.38
CA CYS A 285 -18.88 11.68 -4.74
C CYS A 285 -18.02 12.54 -5.65
N GLY A 286 -16.80 12.84 -5.23
CA GLY A 286 -15.85 13.66 -5.97
C GLY A 286 -14.43 13.11 -5.88
N MET A 287 -13.57 13.60 -6.78
CA MET A 287 -12.15 13.27 -6.82
C MET A 287 -11.34 14.55 -6.98
N VAL A 288 -10.36 14.78 -6.11
CA VAL A 288 -9.40 15.86 -6.26
C VAL A 288 -8.01 15.29 -6.53
N GLY A 289 -7.29 15.89 -7.48
CA GLY A 289 -5.90 15.55 -7.78
C GLY A 289 -4.95 16.59 -7.19
N LEU A 290 -3.95 16.13 -6.45
CA LEU A 290 -2.87 16.94 -5.92
C LEU A 290 -1.57 16.60 -6.64
N ASP A 291 -0.89 17.63 -7.13
CA ASP A 291 0.46 17.48 -7.67
C ASP A 291 1.46 17.55 -6.51
N LEU A 292 2.44 16.65 -6.53
CA LEU A 292 3.48 16.65 -5.51
C LEU A 292 4.37 17.90 -5.65
N PRO A 293 4.75 18.50 -4.53
CA PRO A 293 5.85 19.45 -4.59
C PRO A 293 7.11 18.75 -5.10
N VAL A 294 7.71 19.29 -6.13
CA VAL A 294 9.01 18.82 -6.64
C VAL A 294 10.04 19.05 -5.52
N SER A 295 10.65 17.99 -5.01
CA SER A 295 11.76 18.16 -4.07
C SER A 295 12.85 18.98 -4.76
N PRO A 296 13.42 19.99 -4.11
CA PRO A 296 14.59 20.66 -4.65
C PRO A 296 15.68 19.59 -4.90
N PRO A 297 16.45 19.71 -5.98
CA PRO A 297 17.54 18.78 -6.25
C PRO A 297 18.45 18.74 -5.01
N PRO A 298 18.98 17.57 -4.66
CA PRO A 298 19.90 17.46 -3.54
C PRO A 298 21.02 18.48 -3.73
N PRO A 299 21.47 19.17 -2.67
CA PRO A 299 22.55 20.13 -2.78
C PRO A 299 23.74 19.41 -3.44
N VAL A 300 24.24 19.97 -4.53
CA VAL A 300 25.44 19.47 -5.18
C VAL A 300 26.54 19.54 -4.13
N VAL A 301 26.91 18.41 -3.56
CA VAL A 301 28.09 18.30 -2.72
C VAL A 301 29.24 18.47 -3.69
N LEU A 302 29.76 19.70 -3.76
CA LEU A 302 31.04 19.95 -4.41
C LEU A 302 32.05 19.11 -3.63
N GLU A 303 32.53 18.03 -4.24
CA GLU A 303 33.67 17.32 -3.67
C GLU A 303 34.77 18.34 -3.41
N PRO A 304 35.30 18.39 -2.18
CA PRO A 304 36.44 19.26 -1.93
C PRO A 304 37.53 18.93 -2.95
N PRO A 305 38.17 19.95 -3.53
CA PRO A 305 39.21 19.70 -4.55
C PRO A 305 40.22 18.67 -4.00
N THR A 306 40.36 17.60 -4.72
CA THR A 306 41.35 16.54 -4.39
C THR A 306 42.68 17.24 -4.11
N PRO A 307 43.28 17.07 -2.91
CA PRO A 307 44.57 17.72 -2.62
C PRO A 307 45.54 17.26 -3.69
N THR A 308 46.03 18.21 -4.46
CA THR A 308 47.03 17.95 -5.50
C THR A 308 48.24 17.36 -4.79
N ALA A 309 48.54 16.11 -5.04
CA ALA A 309 49.71 15.46 -4.48
C ALA A 309 50.95 16.31 -4.81
N PRO A 310 51.79 16.63 -3.83
CA PRO A 310 52.98 17.44 -4.07
C PRO A 310 53.81 16.76 -5.17
N ARG A 311 54.09 17.52 -6.25
CA ARG A 311 54.93 17.02 -7.32
C ARG A 311 56.26 16.59 -6.72
N PRO A 312 56.75 15.38 -6.97
CA PRO A 312 58.08 14.99 -6.50
C PRO A 312 59.13 15.92 -7.11
N VAL A 313 59.86 16.60 -6.24
CA VAL A 313 60.99 17.46 -6.66
C VAL A 313 62.17 16.54 -6.93
N PRO A 314 62.80 16.61 -8.14
CA PRO A 314 64.00 15.82 -8.41
C PRO A 314 65.07 16.11 -7.38
N LEU A 315 65.74 15.08 -6.88
CA LEU A 315 66.83 15.18 -5.86
C LEU A 315 67.92 16.21 -6.20
N GLN A 316 68.11 16.48 -7.49
CA GLN A 316 69.09 17.48 -7.99
C GLN A 316 68.69 18.93 -7.74
N GLN A 317 67.39 19.19 -7.36
CA GLN A 317 66.85 20.51 -7.06
C GLN A 317 66.58 20.71 -5.56
N ALA A 318 66.86 19.71 -4.73
CA ALA A 318 66.71 19.85 -3.29
C ALA A 318 67.77 20.79 -2.73
N PRO A 319 67.50 21.86 -2.00
CA PRO A 319 68.47 22.69 -1.40
C PRO A 319 69.31 21.88 -0.41
N LEU A 320 70.63 21.86 -0.60
CA LEU A 320 71.50 21.30 0.40
C LEU A 320 71.44 22.17 1.63
N ALA A 321 71.06 21.60 2.77
CA ALA A 321 71.12 22.28 4.03
C ALA A 321 72.53 22.74 4.30
N GLY A 322 72.80 24.07 4.26
CA GLY A 322 74.05 24.66 4.62
C GLY A 322 74.36 24.40 6.09
N ARG A 323 75.64 24.10 6.35
CA ARG A 323 76.25 23.99 7.69
C ARG A 323 76.16 25.30 8.46
#